data_75516b126626e14011c5174ac681705f
#
_entry.id   75516b126626e14011c5174ac681705f
#
_cell.length_a   1.000
_cell.length_b   1.000
_cell.length_c   1.000
_cell.angle_alpha   90.00
_cell.angle_beta   90.00
_cell.angle_gamma   90.00
#
_symmetry.space_group_name_H-M   'P 1'
#
loop_
_entity.id
_entity.type
_entity.pdbx_description
1 polymer ?
#
loop_
_entity_poly.entity_id
_entity_poly.type
_entity_poly.pdbx_seq_one_letter_code
_entity_poly.pdbx_strand_id
1 'polypeptide(L)'
;MPARAAVLAVFLFGGTSQEAPPGAGKPPALVTYELAESTKSVTPAGQRTVSALGTVIARDGHARWDLAHGAFPRSSATSVVTGPGGLTLLDAAAKASARATPADFADLFQGRPGVPGSAAPAVRDVSAVVKRDGAGRPFQDWPTARFRLEAAWTVVLSSPGRITRVKTELTGLVESAELAEAQSPLDALQRLLPARDEAREVLGAELSKLTGFPVFAELSITTTSSAETPGVPSGTEPPPRPLTARSTVTRRVRNLAIRAGARGDEALVAIPEDFHERGLDRILVGRAAP
;
A
#
# COMPACT_ATOMS: atom_id res chain seq x y z
N MET A 1 -16.24 -7.01 1.94
CA MET A 1 -15.09 -7.41 1.12
C MET A 1 -14.52 -6.31 0.19
N PRO A 2 -15.26 -5.33 -0.36
CA PRO A 2 -14.68 -4.33 -1.28
C PRO A 2 -13.62 -3.40 -0.69
N ALA A 3 -13.61 -3.17 0.64
CA ALA A 3 -12.60 -2.33 1.29
C ALA A 3 -11.16 -2.91 1.23
N ARG A 4 -11.00 -4.19 0.89
CA ARG A 4 -9.69 -4.86 0.83
C ARG A 4 -8.93 -4.58 -0.45
N ALA A 5 -9.63 -4.40 -1.58
CA ALA A 5 -8.99 -4.04 -2.84
C ALA A 5 -8.46 -2.61 -2.86
N ALA A 6 -9.16 -1.68 -2.19
CA ALA A 6 -8.70 -0.29 -2.06
C ALA A 6 -7.41 -0.17 -1.22
N VAL A 7 -7.24 -1.03 -0.21
CA VAL A 7 -6.01 -1.08 0.59
C VAL A 7 -4.83 -1.56 -0.26
N LEU A 8 -5.03 -2.52 -1.18
CA LEU A 8 -3.97 -3.02 -2.05
C LEU A 8 -3.41 -1.92 -2.97
N ALA A 9 -4.25 -1.01 -3.43
CA ALA A 9 -3.84 0.06 -4.34
C ALA A 9 -3.01 1.16 -3.66
N VAL A 10 -3.24 1.39 -2.37
CA VAL A 10 -2.44 2.31 -1.57
C VAL A 10 -0.97 1.89 -1.54
N PHE A 11 -0.72 0.58 -1.65
CA PHE A 11 0.60 -0.02 -1.51
C PHE A 11 1.40 -0.18 -2.82
N LEU A 12 0.79 0.01 -3.99
CA LEU A 12 1.45 -0.26 -5.27
C LEU A 12 2.43 0.83 -5.74
N PHE A 13 2.60 1.94 -4.99
CA PHE A 13 3.34 3.13 -5.42
C PHE A 13 4.49 3.53 -4.51
N GLY A 14 5.37 2.63 -4.21
CA GLY A 14 6.69 2.98 -3.78
C GLY A 14 7.65 2.71 -4.93
N GLY A 15 8.39 3.70 -5.38
CA GLY A 15 9.47 3.49 -6.32
C GLY A 15 10.50 2.54 -5.72
N THR A 16 10.99 1.60 -6.50
CA THR A 16 12.12 0.77 -6.09
C THR A 16 13.35 1.67 -6.00
N SER A 17 13.63 2.19 -4.82
CA SER A 17 14.93 2.77 -4.55
C SER A 17 15.93 1.64 -4.65
N GLN A 18 16.65 1.58 -5.77
CA GLN A 18 17.83 0.75 -5.89
C GLN A 18 18.78 1.21 -4.79
N GLU A 19 19.13 0.32 -3.90
CA GLU A 19 20.07 0.57 -2.82
C GLU A 19 21.39 1.07 -3.46
N ALA A 20 21.60 2.38 -3.44
CA ALA A 20 22.86 2.96 -3.86
C ALA A 20 23.91 2.47 -2.85
N PRO A 21 25.08 1.96 -3.30
CA PRO A 21 26.12 1.56 -2.39
C PRO A 21 26.48 2.76 -1.52
N PRO A 22 26.72 2.56 -0.22
CA PRO A 22 27.06 3.65 0.69
C PRO A 22 28.30 4.36 0.19
N GLY A 23 28.12 5.54 -0.40
CA GLY A 23 29.20 6.43 -0.79
C GLY A 23 29.86 6.92 0.49
N ALA A 24 31.11 6.56 0.68
CA ALA A 24 31.89 6.98 1.82
C ALA A 24 31.89 8.53 1.93
N GLY A 25 31.30 9.08 2.98
CA GLY A 25 31.61 10.41 3.48
C GLY A 25 30.51 11.47 3.50
N LYS A 26 29.34 11.28 2.85
CA LYS A 26 28.27 12.28 2.97
C LYS A 26 27.25 11.84 4.04
N PRO A 27 26.93 12.70 5.04
CA PRO A 27 25.91 12.33 6.04
C PRO A 27 24.57 12.06 5.33
N PRO A 28 23.81 11.04 5.76
CA PRO A 28 22.54 10.70 5.15
C PRO A 28 21.57 11.88 5.24
N ALA A 29 20.88 12.17 4.14
CA ALA A 29 19.91 13.25 4.10
C ALA A 29 18.71 12.93 5.00
N LEU A 30 18.16 13.97 5.65
CA LEU A 30 16.85 13.93 6.26
C LEU A 30 15.83 14.51 5.28
N VAL A 31 14.83 13.73 4.97
CA VAL A 31 13.72 14.10 4.07
C VAL A 31 12.45 14.22 4.89
N THR A 32 11.77 15.34 4.78
CA THR A 32 10.47 15.56 5.44
C THR A 32 9.44 16.03 4.42
N TYR A 33 8.21 15.54 4.52
CA TYR A 33 7.12 15.98 3.68
C TYR A 33 5.75 15.69 4.31
N GLU A 34 4.73 16.38 3.82
CA GLU A 34 3.35 16.04 4.12
C GLU A 34 2.81 15.07 3.06
N LEU A 35 2.11 14.05 3.51
CA LEU A 35 1.43 13.09 2.64
C LEU A 35 -0.08 13.20 2.84
N ALA A 36 -0.78 13.65 1.82
CA ALA A 36 -2.23 13.65 1.76
C ALA A 36 -2.70 12.48 0.90
N GLU A 37 -3.62 11.69 1.43
CA GLU A 37 -4.23 10.59 0.73
C GLU A 37 -5.75 10.66 0.83
N SER A 38 -6.45 10.33 -0.25
CA SER A 38 -7.90 10.21 -0.29
C SER A 38 -8.30 9.00 -1.10
N THR A 39 -9.15 8.15 -0.54
CA THR A 39 -9.74 7.01 -1.23
C THR A 39 -11.25 7.18 -1.28
N LYS A 40 -11.80 7.30 -2.49
CA LYS A 40 -13.22 7.31 -2.76
C LYS A 40 -13.63 5.95 -3.30
N SER A 41 -14.51 5.25 -2.59
CA SER A 41 -14.99 3.92 -2.99
C SER A 41 -16.49 3.97 -3.27
N VAL A 42 -16.90 3.33 -4.36
CA VAL A 42 -18.29 3.15 -4.78
C VAL A 42 -18.56 1.66 -4.88
N THR A 43 -19.56 1.20 -4.16
CA THR A 43 -19.98 -0.20 -4.11
C THR A 43 -21.51 -0.28 -4.27
N PRO A 44 -22.10 -1.44 -4.51
CA PRO A 44 -23.55 -1.60 -4.49
C PRO A 44 -24.20 -1.15 -3.16
N ALA A 45 -23.44 -1.15 -2.06
CA ALA A 45 -23.95 -0.72 -0.75
C ALA A 45 -23.83 0.81 -0.52
N GLY A 46 -23.27 1.55 -1.46
CA GLY A 46 -23.13 3.01 -1.38
C GLY A 46 -21.70 3.52 -1.62
N GLN A 47 -21.52 4.80 -1.36
CA GLN A 47 -20.26 5.51 -1.54
C GLN A 47 -19.64 5.84 -0.18
N ARG A 48 -18.30 5.69 -0.09
CA ARG A 48 -17.50 6.09 1.06
C ARG A 48 -16.25 6.83 0.60
N THR A 49 -15.90 7.88 1.32
CA THR A 49 -14.61 8.57 1.17
C THR A 49 -13.83 8.47 2.49
N VAL A 50 -12.57 8.13 2.39
CA VAL A 50 -11.61 8.11 3.51
C VAL A 50 -10.45 9.00 3.11
N SER A 51 -10.05 9.90 4.00
CA SER A 51 -8.91 10.78 3.78
C SER A 51 -7.97 10.68 4.97
N ALA A 52 -6.67 10.78 4.69
CA ALA A 52 -5.62 10.85 5.69
C ALA A 52 -4.64 11.96 5.29
N LEU A 53 -4.12 12.65 6.30
CA LEU A 53 -3.05 13.63 6.16
C LEU A 53 -2.04 13.36 7.27
N GLY A 54 -0.78 13.36 6.95
CA GLY A 54 0.27 13.17 7.94
C GLY A 54 1.63 13.65 7.45
N THR A 55 2.55 13.71 8.38
CA THR A 55 3.95 14.08 8.13
C THR A 55 4.79 12.83 8.00
N VAL A 56 5.61 12.79 6.98
CA VAL A 56 6.60 11.75 6.77
C VAL A 56 7.99 12.32 7.04
N ILE A 57 8.78 11.57 7.78
CA ILE A 57 10.19 11.81 8.03
C ILE A 57 10.95 10.58 7.56
N ALA A 58 11.93 10.73 6.69
CA ALA A 58 12.72 9.63 6.17
C ALA A 58 14.21 9.92 6.27
N ARG A 59 15.01 8.90 6.62
CA ARG A 59 16.45 8.96 6.71
C ARG A 59 17.04 7.55 6.63
N ASP A 60 18.07 7.38 5.81
CA ASP A 60 18.90 6.18 5.78
C ASP A 60 18.10 4.84 5.75
N GLY A 61 17.19 4.73 4.81
CA GLY A 61 16.36 3.53 4.67
C GLY A 61 15.25 3.36 5.72
N HIS A 62 15.14 4.29 6.67
CA HIS A 62 14.06 4.34 7.66
C HIS A 62 13.11 5.47 7.33
N ALA A 63 11.83 5.26 7.62
CA ALA A 63 10.84 6.33 7.53
C ALA A 63 9.79 6.18 8.63
N ARG A 64 9.27 7.33 9.07
CA ARG A 64 8.14 7.43 9.99
C ARG A 64 7.06 8.28 9.36
N TRP A 65 5.85 7.78 9.36
CA TRP A 65 4.66 8.50 8.92
C TRP A 65 3.73 8.70 10.12
N ASP A 66 3.63 9.94 10.59
CA ASP A 66 2.73 10.35 11.66
C ASP A 66 1.46 10.93 11.06
N LEU A 67 0.30 10.35 11.41
CA LEU A 67 -1.00 10.85 10.98
C LEU A 67 -1.41 12.07 11.81
N ALA A 68 -1.59 13.21 11.15
CA ALA A 68 -2.17 14.40 11.75
C ALA A 68 -3.70 14.39 11.67
N HIS A 69 -4.25 13.73 10.64
CA HIS A 69 -5.68 13.63 10.41
C HIS A 69 -6.02 12.32 9.68
N GLY A 70 -7.16 11.74 10.00
CA GLY A 70 -7.57 10.43 9.51
C GLY A 70 -7.09 9.29 10.41
N ALA A 71 -7.22 8.07 9.94
CA ALA A 71 -6.75 6.87 10.62
C ALA A 71 -6.38 5.79 9.61
N PHE A 72 -5.46 4.92 10.00
CA PHE A 72 -5.25 3.69 9.25
C PHE A 72 -6.53 2.83 9.30
N PRO A 73 -6.96 2.25 8.17
CA PRO A 73 -8.18 1.47 8.13
C PRO A 73 -8.16 0.35 9.20
N ARG A 74 -9.18 0.34 10.07
CA ARG A 74 -9.35 -0.66 11.13
C ARG A 74 -8.19 -0.77 12.12
N SER A 75 -7.57 0.34 12.46
CA SER A 75 -6.42 0.37 13.35
C SER A 75 -6.53 1.52 14.33
N SER A 76 -6.03 1.34 15.56
CA SER A 76 -5.75 2.43 16.50
C SER A 76 -4.39 3.08 16.25
N ALA A 77 -3.63 2.60 15.26
CA ALA A 77 -2.32 3.15 14.95
C ALA A 77 -2.41 4.61 14.52
N THR A 78 -1.54 5.42 15.11
CA THR A 78 -1.37 6.84 14.80
C THR A 78 -0.15 7.10 13.93
N SER A 79 0.78 6.15 13.90
CA SER A 79 2.03 6.27 13.13
C SER A 79 2.45 4.92 12.56
N VAL A 80 3.23 4.97 11.50
CA VAL A 80 3.93 3.82 10.91
C VAL A 80 5.41 4.13 10.88
N VAL A 81 6.22 3.21 11.38
CA VAL A 81 7.67 3.23 11.24
C VAL A 81 8.09 2.10 10.31
N THR A 82 8.91 2.42 9.31
CA THR A 82 9.45 1.45 8.35
C THR A 82 10.96 1.47 8.36
N GLY A 83 11.57 0.33 8.05
CA GLY A 83 13.02 0.18 7.96
C GLY A 83 13.38 -1.16 7.33
N PRO A 84 14.69 -1.50 7.28
CA PRO A 84 15.14 -2.78 6.73
C PRO A 84 14.53 -4.01 7.43
N GLY A 85 14.16 -3.88 8.71
CA GLY A 85 13.54 -4.93 9.50
C GLY A 85 12.04 -5.11 9.32
N GLY A 86 11.38 -4.30 8.48
CA GLY A 86 9.95 -4.37 8.23
C GLY A 86 9.19 -3.12 8.64
N LEU A 87 7.96 -3.30 9.06
CA LEU A 87 7.02 -2.24 9.41
C LEU A 87 6.57 -2.41 10.85
N THR A 88 6.50 -1.30 11.58
CA THR A 88 5.94 -1.24 12.93
C THR A 88 4.82 -0.21 12.99
N LEU A 89 3.65 -0.63 13.47
CA LEU A 89 2.53 0.26 13.77
C LEU A 89 2.67 0.78 15.18
N LEU A 90 2.42 2.08 15.38
CA LEU A 90 2.47 2.74 16.69
C LEU A 90 1.07 3.25 17.07
N ASP A 91 0.64 2.93 18.28
CA ASP A 91 -0.54 3.51 18.95
C ASP A 91 -0.04 4.47 20.03
N ALA A 92 -0.01 5.77 19.73
CA ALA A 92 0.49 6.78 20.65
C ALA A 92 -0.35 6.89 21.92
N ALA A 93 -1.66 6.69 21.84
CA ALA A 93 -2.55 6.78 22.99
C ALA A 93 -2.32 5.65 24.00
N ALA A 94 -2.00 4.47 23.49
CA ALA A 94 -1.72 3.29 24.31
C ALA A 94 -0.23 3.12 24.60
N LYS A 95 0.66 3.97 24.07
CA LYS A 95 2.12 3.78 24.04
C LYS A 95 2.50 2.36 23.62
N ALA A 96 1.87 1.88 22.59
CA ALA A 96 2.01 0.51 22.11
C ALA A 96 2.58 0.47 20.70
N SER A 97 3.39 -0.54 20.44
CA SER A 97 3.93 -0.84 19.12
C SER A 97 3.58 -2.27 18.71
N ALA A 98 3.37 -2.51 17.43
CA ALA A 98 3.22 -3.85 16.89
C ALA A 98 4.01 -3.99 15.60
N ARG A 99 4.90 -4.94 15.60
CA ARG A 99 5.70 -5.27 14.41
C ARG A 99 4.84 -6.11 13.46
N ALA A 100 4.83 -5.73 12.20
CA ALA A 100 4.18 -6.46 11.14
C ALA A 100 5.23 -7.12 10.25
N THR A 101 5.14 -8.42 10.11
CA THR A 101 5.95 -9.21 9.18
C THR A 101 5.25 -9.35 7.83
N PRO A 102 5.95 -9.76 6.76
CA PRO A 102 5.30 -10.10 5.50
C PRO A 102 4.20 -11.17 5.64
N ALA A 103 4.38 -12.12 6.56
CA ALA A 103 3.36 -13.15 6.85
C ALA A 103 2.10 -12.54 7.47
N ASP A 104 2.24 -11.63 8.43
CA ASP A 104 1.12 -10.94 9.05
C ASP A 104 0.32 -10.13 8.04
N PHE A 105 1.00 -9.45 7.11
CA PHE A 105 0.34 -8.75 6.00
C PHE A 105 -0.36 -9.72 5.05
N ALA A 106 0.25 -10.87 4.75
CA ALA A 106 -0.38 -11.91 3.96
C ALA A 106 -1.71 -12.35 4.58
N ASP A 107 -1.73 -12.61 5.87
CA ASP A 107 -2.93 -13.03 6.59
C ASP A 107 -4.00 -11.93 6.65
N LEU A 108 -3.61 -10.68 6.82
CA LEU A 108 -4.52 -9.53 6.78
C LEU A 108 -5.20 -9.36 5.42
N PHE A 109 -4.47 -9.60 4.32
CA PHE A 109 -4.99 -9.44 2.97
C PHE A 109 -5.72 -10.69 2.46
N GLN A 110 -5.29 -11.88 2.86
CA GLN A 110 -5.94 -13.13 2.47
C GLN A 110 -7.23 -13.41 3.26
N GLY A 111 -7.48 -12.67 4.36
CA GLY A 111 -8.51 -12.99 5.32
C GLY A 111 -8.05 -14.16 6.21
N ARG A 112 -8.66 -14.30 7.40
CA ARG A 112 -8.30 -15.35 8.35
C ARG A 112 -8.02 -16.67 7.64
N PRO A 113 -6.95 -17.41 8.05
CA PRO A 113 -6.67 -18.72 7.51
C PRO A 113 -7.93 -19.57 7.57
N GLY A 114 -8.30 -19.99 6.46
CA GLY A 114 -9.45 -20.64 5.96
C GLY A 114 -10.48 -21.20 6.91
N VAL A 115 -11.67 -21.11 6.44
CA VAL A 115 -12.63 -22.21 6.60
C VAL A 115 -11.87 -23.51 6.36
N PRO A 116 -11.87 -24.48 7.29
CA PRO A 116 -11.21 -25.78 7.09
C PRO A 116 -11.57 -26.34 5.72
N GLY A 117 -10.59 -26.73 4.93
CA GLY A 117 -10.76 -27.24 3.57
C GLY A 117 -10.67 -26.19 2.44
N SER A 118 -10.40 -24.92 2.73
CA SER A 118 -10.15 -23.91 1.69
C SER A 118 -8.72 -24.03 1.16
N ALA A 119 -8.56 -24.04 -0.15
CA ALA A 119 -7.24 -23.95 -0.76
C ALA A 119 -6.68 -22.52 -0.60
N ALA A 120 -5.36 -22.42 -0.58
CA ALA A 120 -4.71 -21.12 -0.58
C ALA A 120 -5.13 -20.30 -1.82
N PRO A 121 -5.34 -18.97 -1.69
CA PRO A 121 -5.68 -18.11 -2.82
C PRO A 121 -4.68 -18.24 -3.96
N ALA A 122 -5.15 -18.37 -5.20
CA ALA A 122 -4.29 -18.37 -6.38
C ALA A 122 -4.42 -17.04 -7.11
N VAL A 123 -3.28 -16.41 -7.45
CA VAL A 123 -3.24 -15.23 -8.32
C VAL A 123 -3.00 -15.71 -9.75
N ARG A 124 -3.76 -15.21 -10.71
CA ARG A 124 -3.71 -15.57 -12.12
C ARG A 124 -3.92 -14.34 -13.00
N ASP A 125 -3.64 -14.49 -14.29
CA ASP A 125 -3.90 -13.49 -15.33
C ASP A 125 -3.27 -12.14 -14.98
N VAL A 126 -2.03 -12.17 -14.46
CA VAL A 126 -1.32 -10.96 -14.06
C VAL A 126 -0.77 -10.27 -15.29
N SER A 127 -1.11 -9.00 -15.42
CA SER A 127 -0.53 -8.12 -16.41
C SER A 127 -0.26 -6.75 -15.81
N ALA A 128 0.82 -6.11 -16.23
CA ALA A 128 1.13 -4.75 -15.84
C ALA A 128 1.87 -4.05 -16.98
N VAL A 129 1.64 -2.76 -17.12
CA VAL A 129 2.33 -1.90 -18.07
C VAL A 129 2.53 -0.53 -17.43
N VAL A 130 3.78 -0.08 -17.40
CA VAL A 130 4.15 1.28 -16.99
C VAL A 130 4.79 1.97 -18.19
N LYS A 131 4.24 3.10 -18.58
CA LYS A 131 4.74 3.91 -19.71
C LYS A 131 5.02 5.33 -19.26
N ARG A 132 6.18 5.87 -19.61
CA ARG A 132 6.46 7.30 -19.46
C ARG A 132 5.57 8.07 -20.44
N ASP A 133 4.83 9.06 -19.94
CA ASP A 133 3.86 9.88 -20.67
C ASP A 133 4.31 11.36 -20.70
N GLY A 134 5.62 11.59 -20.85
CA GLY A 134 6.20 12.91 -20.97
C GLY A 134 6.54 13.58 -19.64
N ALA A 135 6.60 14.92 -19.67
CA ALA A 135 6.82 15.73 -18.49
C ALA A 135 5.52 15.87 -17.66
N GLY A 136 5.65 15.81 -16.35
CA GLY A 136 4.58 16.11 -15.41
C GLY A 136 4.54 17.60 -15.05
N ARG A 137 3.67 17.96 -14.11
CA ARG A 137 3.64 19.32 -13.53
C ARG A 137 4.84 19.51 -12.62
N PRO A 138 5.58 20.60 -12.72
CA PRO A 138 6.68 20.88 -11.80
C PRO A 138 6.20 20.77 -10.34
N PHE A 139 7.01 20.12 -9.52
CA PHE A 139 6.75 20.00 -8.09
C PHE A 139 7.78 20.82 -7.33
N GLN A 140 7.33 21.92 -6.71
CA GLN A 140 8.23 22.96 -6.19
C GLN A 140 9.22 23.36 -7.30
N ASP A 141 10.54 23.25 -7.09
CA ASP A 141 11.58 23.59 -8.07
C ASP A 141 12.10 22.37 -8.86
N TRP A 142 11.47 21.18 -8.67
CA TRP A 142 11.91 19.96 -9.33
C TRP A 142 11.06 19.64 -10.57
N PRO A 143 11.70 19.31 -11.69
CA PRO A 143 11.01 18.75 -12.84
C PRO A 143 10.44 17.38 -12.47
N THR A 144 9.29 17.06 -13.05
CA THR A 144 8.68 15.74 -12.87
C THR A 144 8.52 15.02 -14.18
N ALA A 145 8.59 13.70 -14.13
CA ALA A 145 8.17 12.81 -15.20
C ALA A 145 6.77 12.28 -14.89
N ARG A 146 5.95 12.15 -15.93
CA ARG A 146 4.63 11.55 -15.86
C ARG A 146 4.66 10.11 -16.35
N PHE A 147 3.97 9.22 -15.65
CA PHE A 147 3.84 7.82 -16.00
C PHE A 147 2.38 7.42 -16.01
N ARG A 148 1.99 6.63 -17.00
CA ARG A 148 0.72 5.89 -17.00
C ARG A 148 0.95 4.49 -16.51
N LEU A 149 0.03 4.01 -15.71
CA LEU A 149 0.05 2.68 -15.15
C LEU A 149 -1.26 1.97 -15.50
N GLU A 150 -1.12 0.75 -15.99
CA GLU A 150 -2.23 -0.19 -16.19
C GLU A 150 -1.79 -1.52 -15.59
N ALA A 151 -2.67 -2.14 -14.80
CA ALA A 151 -2.43 -3.48 -14.26
C ALA A 151 -3.74 -4.24 -14.11
N ALA A 152 -3.68 -5.55 -14.26
CA ALA A 152 -4.82 -6.42 -14.02
C ALA A 152 -4.34 -7.75 -13.41
N TRP A 153 -5.16 -8.33 -12.55
CA TRP A 153 -4.95 -9.67 -12.00
C TRP A 153 -6.26 -10.27 -11.51
N THR A 154 -6.27 -11.59 -11.40
CA THR A 154 -7.41 -12.37 -10.87
C THR A 154 -6.97 -13.14 -9.64
N VAL A 155 -7.68 -12.98 -8.53
CA VAL A 155 -7.52 -13.82 -7.34
C VAL A 155 -8.61 -14.88 -7.33
N VAL A 156 -8.22 -16.15 -7.30
CA VAL A 156 -9.15 -17.28 -7.20
C VAL A 156 -9.14 -17.80 -5.77
N LEU A 157 -10.31 -17.76 -5.14
CA LEU A 157 -10.56 -18.27 -3.80
C LEU A 157 -11.38 -19.52 -3.91
N SER A 158 -10.83 -20.68 -3.52
CA SER A 158 -11.54 -21.96 -3.54
C SER A 158 -11.91 -22.36 -2.12
N SER A 159 -13.17 -22.66 -1.89
CA SER A 159 -13.72 -23.22 -0.67
C SER A 159 -14.62 -24.42 -1.02
N PRO A 160 -14.93 -25.31 -0.08
CA PRO A 160 -15.84 -26.43 -0.35
C PRO A 160 -17.14 -25.97 -0.99
N GLY A 161 -17.44 -26.48 -2.19
CA GLY A 161 -18.65 -26.15 -2.93
C GLY A 161 -18.71 -24.72 -3.54
N ARG A 162 -17.62 -23.93 -3.50
CA ARG A 162 -17.65 -22.57 -4.05
C ARG A 162 -16.28 -22.11 -4.55
N ILE A 163 -16.26 -21.58 -5.76
CA ILE A 163 -15.10 -20.86 -6.31
C ILE A 163 -15.50 -19.41 -6.46
N THR A 164 -14.69 -18.51 -5.89
CA THR A 164 -14.87 -17.06 -6.07
C THR A 164 -13.69 -16.50 -6.84
N ARG A 165 -13.96 -15.82 -7.95
CA ARG A 165 -12.97 -15.09 -8.75
C ARG A 165 -13.11 -13.61 -8.47
N VAL A 166 -12.02 -12.96 -8.14
CA VAL A 166 -11.96 -11.52 -7.89
C VAL A 166 -10.99 -10.93 -8.91
N LYS A 167 -11.52 -10.39 -10.01
CA LYS A 167 -10.75 -9.65 -11.01
C LYS A 167 -10.54 -8.23 -10.53
N THR A 168 -9.31 -7.75 -10.56
CA THR A 168 -8.95 -6.36 -10.26
C THR A 168 -8.30 -5.76 -11.50
N GLU A 169 -8.76 -4.59 -11.89
CA GLU A 169 -8.21 -3.76 -12.94
C GLU A 169 -7.83 -2.42 -12.34
N LEU A 170 -6.63 -1.96 -12.62
CA LEU A 170 -6.07 -0.73 -12.12
C LEU A 170 -5.56 0.10 -13.30
N THR A 171 -5.95 1.36 -13.33
CA THR A 171 -5.40 2.35 -14.26
C THR A 171 -5.01 3.59 -13.46
N GLY A 172 -3.97 4.29 -13.88
CA GLY A 172 -3.60 5.48 -13.15
C GLY A 172 -2.52 6.32 -13.78
N LEU A 173 -2.29 7.44 -13.13
CA LEU A 173 -1.30 8.44 -13.45
C LEU A 173 -0.40 8.66 -12.22
N VAL A 174 0.90 8.66 -12.44
CA VAL A 174 1.90 8.99 -11.42
C VAL A 174 2.79 10.11 -11.94
N GLU A 175 3.01 11.14 -11.13
CA GLU A 175 4.01 12.16 -11.40
C GLU A 175 5.14 11.99 -10.38
N SER A 176 6.37 11.81 -10.87
CA SER A 176 7.56 11.57 -10.03
C SER A 176 8.60 12.65 -10.26
N ALA A 177 9.12 13.21 -9.17
CA ALA A 177 10.23 14.13 -9.19
C ALA A 177 11.57 13.38 -9.19
N GLU A 178 12.58 13.92 -9.85
CA GLU A 178 13.93 13.32 -9.90
C GLU A 178 14.67 13.60 -8.58
N LEU A 179 14.31 12.87 -7.53
CA LEU A 179 14.85 12.99 -6.18
C LEU A 179 15.46 11.67 -5.77
N ALA A 180 16.78 11.55 -5.89
CA ALA A 180 17.50 10.32 -5.51
C ALA A 180 17.55 10.09 -3.99
N GLU A 181 17.39 11.16 -3.20
CA GLU A 181 17.57 11.13 -1.74
C GLU A 181 16.25 10.93 -0.98
N ALA A 182 15.11 11.05 -1.64
CA ALA A 182 13.81 10.90 -1.01
C ALA A 182 13.31 9.45 -1.11
N GLN A 183 13.12 8.83 0.05
CA GLN A 183 12.52 7.49 0.13
C GLN A 183 11.05 7.60 0.55
N SER A 184 10.20 6.81 -0.09
CA SER A 184 8.80 6.68 0.33
C SER A 184 8.70 5.63 1.44
N PRO A 185 8.02 5.91 2.58
CA PRO A 185 7.78 4.91 3.61
C PRO A 185 6.97 3.73 3.07
N LEU A 186 6.32 3.91 1.94
CA LEU A 186 5.52 2.90 1.28
C LEU A 186 6.35 1.91 0.48
N ASP A 187 7.62 2.22 0.19
CA ASP A 187 8.56 1.27 -0.43
C ASP A 187 8.78 0.05 0.47
N ALA A 188 8.83 0.27 1.78
CA ALA A 188 8.90 -0.82 2.74
C ALA A 188 7.60 -1.65 2.76
N LEU A 189 6.44 -1.02 2.62
CA LEU A 189 5.16 -1.71 2.53
C LEU A 189 5.03 -2.56 1.27
N GLN A 190 5.59 -2.14 0.15
CA GLN A 190 5.61 -2.97 -1.07
C GLN A 190 6.39 -4.27 -0.87
N ARG A 191 7.51 -4.22 -0.15
CA ARG A 191 8.30 -5.41 0.19
C ARG A 191 7.52 -6.41 1.05
N LEU A 192 6.49 -5.94 1.76
CA LEU A 192 5.65 -6.74 2.65
C LEU A 192 4.39 -7.28 1.96
N LEU A 193 4.07 -6.82 0.74
CA LEU A 193 2.92 -7.36 0.00
C LEU A 193 3.17 -8.82 -0.37
N PRO A 194 2.25 -9.71 0.01
CA PRO A 194 2.32 -11.09 -0.40
C PRO A 194 1.93 -11.21 -1.88
N ALA A 195 2.83 -10.85 -2.76
CA ALA A 195 2.71 -11.25 -4.14
C ALA A 195 3.29 -12.67 -4.22
N ARG A 196 2.49 -13.61 -4.65
CA ARG A 196 3.01 -14.93 -5.05
C ARG A 196 3.91 -14.73 -6.25
N ASP A 197 4.93 -15.56 -6.34
CA ASP A 197 6.13 -15.36 -7.15
C ASP A 197 5.91 -14.75 -8.54
N GLU A 198 4.95 -15.24 -9.31
CA GLU A 198 4.66 -14.76 -10.67
C GLU A 198 4.08 -13.32 -10.70
N ALA A 199 3.13 -13.02 -9.82
CA ALA A 199 2.54 -11.69 -9.75
C ALA A 199 3.55 -10.64 -9.26
N ARG A 200 4.41 -11.03 -8.31
CA ARG A 200 5.48 -10.17 -7.82
C ARG A 200 6.50 -9.87 -8.89
N GLU A 201 6.86 -10.86 -9.68
CA GLU A 201 7.83 -10.69 -10.78
C GLU A 201 7.29 -9.73 -11.85
N VAL A 202 6.07 -9.99 -12.37
CA VAL A 202 5.45 -9.15 -13.41
C VAL A 202 5.20 -7.73 -12.93
N LEU A 203 4.58 -7.56 -11.75
CA LEU A 203 4.29 -6.24 -11.19
C LEU A 203 5.57 -5.51 -10.81
N GLY A 204 6.54 -6.20 -10.20
CA GLY A 204 7.80 -5.61 -9.78
C GLY A 204 8.63 -5.11 -10.97
N ALA A 205 8.72 -5.89 -12.05
CA ALA A 205 9.44 -5.50 -13.26
C ALA A 205 8.84 -4.25 -13.91
N GLU A 206 7.53 -4.13 -13.97
CA GLU A 206 6.88 -2.95 -14.54
C GLU A 206 6.95 -1.74 -13.60
N LEU A 207 6.72 -1.93 -12.29
CA LEU A 207 6.79 -0.85 -11.31
C LEU A 207 8.21 -0.27 -11.17
N SER A 208 9.25 -1.07 -11.41
CA SER A 208 10.64 -0.57 -11.42
C SER A 208 10.93 0.48 -12.50
N LYS A 209 10.06 0.60 -13.51
CA LYS A 209 10.13 1.66 -14.53
C LYS A 209 9.64 3.02 -14.02
N LEU A 210 8.95 3.07 -12.87
CA LEU A 210 8.60 4.30 -12.18
C LEU A 210 9.85 4.86 -11.50
N THR A 211 10.59 5.69 -12.20
CA THR A 211 11.80 6.31 -11.68
C THR A 211 11.46 7.60 -10.90
N GLY A 212 12.31 7.95 -9.93
CA GLY A 212 12.15 9.15 -9.13
C GLY A 212 11.20 8.97 -7.94
N PHE A 213 10.95 10.06 -7.22
CA PHE A 213 10.10 10.10 -6.04
C PHE A 213 8.66 10.48 -6.42
N PRO A 214 7.65 9.63 -6.19
CA PRO A 214 6.26 9.90 -6.52
C PRO A 214 5.70 11.07 -5.69
N VAL A 215 5.41 12.19 -6.33
CA VAL A 215 4.86 13.40 -5.69
C VAL A 215 3.34 13.52 -5.85
N PHE A 216 2.82 12.88 -6.88
CA PHE A 216 1.37 12.79 -7.13
C PHE A 216 1.03 11.43 -7.73
N ALA A 217 -0.09 10.86 -7.31
CA ALA A 217 -0.68 9.69 -7.94
C ALA A 217 -2.21 9.78 -7.91
N GLU A 218 -2.84 9.38 -9.00
CA GLU A 218 -4.28 9.19 -9.10
C GLU A 218 -4.55 7.85 -9.76
N LEU A 219 -5.28 6.98 -9.06
CA LEU A 219 -5.52 5.61 -9.45
C LEU A 219 -6.99 5.28 -9.44
N SER A 220 -7.44 4.66 -10.48
CA SER A 220 -8.77 4.07 -10.58
C SER A 220 -8.67 2.56 -10.52
N ILE A 221 -9.40 1.95 -9.60
CA ILE A 221 -9.39 0.52 -9.35
C ILE A 221 -10.80 0.01 -9.50
N THR A 222 -10.98 -0.95 -10.38
CA THR A 222 -12.24 -1.68 -10.54
C THR A 222 -12.04 -3.11 -10.09
N THR A 223 -12.84 -3.56 -9.14
CA THR A 223 -12.83 -4.95 -8.66
C THR A 223 -14.17 -5.60 -8.96
N THR A 224 -14.14 -6.70 -9.69
CA THR A 224 -15.33 -7.49 -10.03
C THR A 224 -15.21 -8.86 -9.38
N SER A 225 -16.20 -9.23 -8.58
CA SER A 225 -16.27 -10.53 -7.90
C SER A 225 -17.39 -11.37 -8.50
N SER A 226 -17.06 -12.58 -8.94
CA SER A 226 -18.01 -13.60 -9.38
C SER A 226 -17.85 -14.86 -8.54
N ALA A 227 -18.94 -15.58 -8.31
CA ALA A 227 -18.94 -16.85 -7.58
C ALA A 227 -19.54 -17.94 -8.44
N GLU A 228 -18.89 -19.10 -8.44
CA GLU A 228 -19.33 -20.31 -9.14
C GLU A 228 -19.52 -21.45 -8.12
N THR A 229 -20.54 -22.25 -8.30
CA THR A 229 -20.77 -23.47 -7.52
C THR A 229 -20.39 -24.68 -8.40
N PRO A 230 -19.27 -25.37 -8.14
CA PRO A 230 -18.88 -26.53 -8.93
C PRO A 230 -19.94 -27.64 -8.83
N GLY A 231 -20.25 -28.27 -9.96
CA GLY A 231 -21.16 -29.42 -10.01
C GLY A 231 -22.64 -29.08 -10.16
N VAL A 232 -23.03 -27.80 -10.16
CA VAL A 232 -24.40 -27.40 -10.56
C VAL A 232 -24.42 -27.25 -12.09
N PRO A 233 -25.26 -28.02 -12.80
CA PRO A 233 -25.38 -27.87 -14.26
C PRO A 233 -25.74 -26.43 -14.63
N SER A 234 -25.03 -25.87 -15.61
CA SER A 234 -25.33 -24.55 -16.16
C SER A 234 -26.74 -24.56 -16.72
N GLY A 235 -27.69 -23.89 -16.07
CA GLY A 235 -29.06 -23.75 -16.57
C GLY A 235 -30.17 -23.91 -15.53
N THR A 236 -29.90 -24.34 -14.32
CA THR A 236 -30.92 -24.46 -13.26
C THR A 236 -31.18 -23.18 -12.48
N GLU A 237 -30.20 -22.30 -12.36
CA GLU A 237 -30.35 -20.96 -11.80
C GLU A 237 -29.51 -19.94 -12.62
N PRO A 238 -30.00 -18.72 -12.81
CA PRO A 238 -29.17 -17.69 -13.44
C PRO A 238 -27.93 -17.48 -12.57
N PRO A 239 -26.72 -17.37 -13.18
CA PRO A 239 -25.50 -17.15 -12.41
C PRO A 239 -25.65 -15.88 -11.58
N PRO A 240 -25.17 -15.88 -10.32
CA PRO A 240 -25.25 -14.71 -9.46
C PRO A 240 -24.55 -13.54 -10.15
N ARG A 241 -25.23 -12.37 -10.17
CA ARG A 241 -24.70 -11.17 -10.82
C ARG A 241 -23.35 -10.81 -10.20
N PRO A 242 -22.33 -10.52 -11.03
CA PRO A 242 -21.04 -10.08 -10.52
C PRO A 242 -21.19 -8.81 -9.68
N LEU A 243 -20.53 -8.77 -8.55
CA LEU A 243 -20.47 -7.57 -7.71
C LEU A 243 -19.27 -6.73 -8.14
N THR A 244 -19.54 -5.50 -8.56
CA THR A 244 -18.50 -4.56 -8.97
C THR A 244 -18.33 -3.46 -7.93
N ALA A 245 -17.09 -3.20 -7.54
CA ALA A 245 -16.70 -2.06 -6.73
C ALA A 245 -15.68 -1.22 -7.50
N ARG A 246 -15.77 0.10 -7.36
CA ARG A 246 -14.82 1.05 -7.93
C ARG A 246 -14.23 1.90 -6.83
N SER A 247 -12.93 2.16 -6.91
CA SER A 247 -12.24 3.04 -5.98
C SER A 247 -11.33 3.98 -6.76
N THR A 248 -11.31 5.24 -6.36
CA THR A 248 -10.31 6.20 -6.82
C THR A 248 -9.43 6.56 -5.63
N VAL A 249 -8.13 6.38 -5.79
CA VAL A 249 -7.13 6.74 -4.79
C VAL A 249 -6.35 7.93 -5.33
N THR A 250 -6.31 9.00 -4.57
CA THR A 250 -5.50 10.18 -4.88
C THR A 250 -4.48 10.36 -3.77
N ARG A 251 -3.22 10.50 -4.15
CA ARG A 251 -2.10 10.77 -3.24
C ARG A 251 -1.37 12.01 -3.70
N ARG A 252 -0.97 12.84 -2.73
CA ARG A 252 -0.21 14.06 -2.99
C ARG A 252 0.80 14.32 -1.90
N VAL A 253 2.03 14.54 -2.32
CA VAL A 253 3.11 15.08 -1.47
C VAL A 253 3.03 16.60 -1.45
N ARG A 254 3.33 17.22 -0.33
CA ARG A 254 3.43 18.67 -0.13
C ARG A 254 4.61 18.97 0.78
N ASN A 255 5.09 20.20 0.72
CA ASN A 255 6.07 20.74 1.67
C ASN A 255 7.30 19.84 1.82
N LEU A 256 7.79 19.28 0.69
CA LEU A 256 8.98 18.45 0.69
C LEU A 256 10.21 19.31 1.00
N ALA A 257 10.96 18.91 2.02
CA ALA A 257 12.21 19.51 2.40
C ALA A 257 13.29 18.42 2.55
N ILE A 258 14.48 18.71 2.03
CA ILE A 258 15.65 17.84 2.11
C ILE A 258 16.76 18.66 2.76
N ARG A 259 17.34 18.13 3.83
CA ARG A 259 18.51 18.73 4.49
C ARG A 259 19.58 17.68 4.80
N ALA A 260 20.81 18.13 5.00
CA ALA A 260 21.82 17.26 5.55
C ALA A 260 21.37 16.74 6.93
N GLY A 261 21.54 15.45 7.16
CA GLY A 261 21.23 14.85 8.45
C GLY A 261 22.20 15.33 9.54
N ALA A 262 21.69 15.45 10.75
CA ALA A 262 22.47 15.79 11.94
C ALA A 262 22.52 14.58 12.89
N ARG A 263 23.46 14.62 13.84
CA ARG A 263 23.52 13.63 14.92
C ARG A 263 22.24 13.73 15.77
N GLY A 264 21.61 12.59 16.04
CA GLY A 264 20.35 12.51 16.79
C GLY A 264 19.10 12.51 15.93
N ASP A 265 19.19 12.78 14.62
CA ASP A 265 18.03 12.67 13.71
C ASP A 265 17.52 11.23 13.57
N GLU A 266 18.32 10.23 13.96
CA GLU A 266 17.92 8.82 14.03
C GLU A 266 16.71 8.61 14.94
N ALA A 267 16.62 9.38 16.00
CA ALA A 267 15.48 9.31 16.93
C ALA A 267 14.15 9.73 16.30
N LEU A 268 14.18 10.55 15.24
CA LEU A 268 12.98 11.01 14.55
C LEU A 268 12.27 9.88 13.79
N VAL A 269 13.03 8.87 13.37
CA VAL A 269 12.52 7.70 12.62
C VAL A 269 12.53 6.42 13.46
N ALA A 270 12.93 6.50 14.73
CA ALA A 270 12.93 5.37 15.64
C ALA A 270 11.57 5.14 16.31
N ILE A 271 11.40 3.96 16.86
CA ILE A 271 10.30 3.65 17.77
C ILE A 271 10.65 4.27 19.12
N PRO A 272 9.78 5.08 19.76
CA PRO A 272 10.05 5.65 21.07
C PRO A 272 10.30 4.57 22.14
N GLU A 273 11.27 4.78 23.02
CA GLU A 273 11.67 3.79 24.02
C GLU A 273 10.58 3.46 25.06
N ASP A 274 9.63 4.36 25.25
CA ASP A 274 8.51 4.19 26.18
C ASP A 274 7.33 3.41 25.59
N PHE A 275 7.47 2.90 24.34
CA PHE A 275 6.46 2.06 23.71
C PHE A 275 6.71 0.59 24.03
N HIS A 276 5.66 -0.12 24.39
CA HIS A 276 5.70 -1.55 24.66
C HIS A 276 5.13 -2.36 23.49
N GLU A 277 5.72 -3.49 23.22
CA GLU A 277 5.27 -4.36 22.13
C GLU A 277 3.94 -5.05 22.48
N ARG A 278 3.03 -5.08 21.51
CA ARG A 278 1.74 -5.78 21.57
C ARG A 278 1.52 -6.61 20.31
N GLY A 279 0.59 -7.57 20.40
CA GLY A 279 0.17 -8.30 19.21
C GLY A 279 -0.46 -7.37 18.17
N LEU A 280 -0.16 -7.64 16.90
CA LEU A 280 -0.63 -6.84 15.76
C LEU A 280 -2.17 -6.77 15.67
N ASP A 281 -2.85 -7.85 16.04
CA ASP A 281 -4.31 -7.94 16.12
C ASP A 281 -4.92 -6.89 17.04
N ARG A 282 -4.27 -6.54 18.14
CA ARG A 282 -4.74 -5.55 19.10
C ARG A 282 -4.65 -4.11 18.59
N ILE A 283 -3.69 -3.82 17.72
CA ILE A 283 -3.56 -2.49 17.09
C ILE A 283 -4.46 -2.39 15.86
N LEU A 284 -4.58 -3.47 15.08
CA LEU A 284 -5.35 -3.46 13.83
C LEU A 284 -6.86 -3.57 14.02
N VAL A 285 -7.33 -4.26 15.04
CA VAL A 285 -8.78 -4.43 15.24
C VAL A 285 -9.40 -3.22 15.94
N GLY A 286 -8.56 -2.34 16.52
CA GLY A 286 -9.04 -1.28 17.40
C GLY A 286 -9.71 -1.89 18.64
N ARG A 287 -9.68 -1.21 19.77
CA ARG A 287 -10.51 -1.63 20.91
C ARG A 287 -11.96 -1.78 20.42
N ALA A 288 -12.48 -3.01 20.39
CA ALA A 288 -13.91 -3.14 20.52
C ALA A 288 -14.27 -2.34 21.79
N ALA A 289 -15.02 -1.25 21.62
CA ALA A 289 -15.52 -0.50 22.75
C ALA A 289 -16.21 -1.50 23.69
N PRO A 290 -15.99 -1.38 25.01
CA PRO A 290 -16.68 -2.22 25.99
C PRO A 290 -18.19 -2.09 25.85
#